data_95f0ddfc6d3e559a758cb5bdf19f0775
#
_entry.id   95f0ddfc6d3e559a758cb5bdf19f0775
#
_cell.length_a   1.000
_cell.length_b   1.000
_cell.length_c   1.000
_cell.angle_alpha   90.00
_cell.angle_beta   90.00
_cell.angle_gamma   90.00
#
_symmetry.space_group_name_H-M   'P 1'
#
loop_
_entity.id
_entity.type
_entity.pdbx_description
1 polymer ?
#
loop_
_entity_poly.entity_id
_entity_poly.type
_entity_poly.pdbx_seq_one_letter_code
_entity_poly.pdbx_strand_id
1 'polypeptide(L)'
;MTTSVIVSGARTPVGRLLGGLKGFKASDLAGVAIKAALEKGGVAPEQVDYVILGQVLQAGAGQLPARQAAMAAGIPLDVPSLLINKVCLSGINAIALADQLIRAGEHEIVVAGGMESMSQTPHLLPKSREGFKYGDTTLVDHMAYDGLHDVITDQAMGLLTEDRNDLDKVSREEQDAFAAASHQRAAAAWKNGLFADEVVPVPVPQRKGDPVYVTEDEGIRADTTVESLSKLRPAFRKDGTVTAGTASQISDGAAAVIVMSKAKAEELGLEWIAEIGAAGQVAGPDSTLQDQPANAILAACAKEGITPAELDLIEINEAFAAVGVSSTRKLGYDPEKVNVNGGAISIGHPLGMSGARILLHLALELKRRGGGVGAAALCGGGGQGDALIIRVP
;
A
#
# COMPACT_ATOMS: atom_id res chain seq x y z
N MET A 1 -8.95 -26.42 -9.52
CA MET A 1 -9.10 -25.45 -8.41
C MET A 1 -9.59 -24.16 -9.00
N THR A 2 -10.46 -23.46 -8.32
CA THR A 2 -10.95 -22.13 -8.75
C THR A 2 -9.78 -21.15 -8.79
N THR A 3 -9.62 -20.42 -9.90
CA THR A 3 -8.64 -19.34 -10.05
C THR A 3 -9.37 -18.02 -9.87
N SER A 4 -8.82 -17.15 -9.06
CA SER A 4 -9.33 -15.77 -8.92
C SER A 4 -8.58 -14.83 -9.85
N VAL A 5 -9.29 -13.86 -10.40
CA VAL A 5 -8.75 -12.86 -11.31
C VAL A 5 -9.05 -11.45 -10.81
N ILE A 6 -8.17 -10.52 -11.13
CA ILE A 6 -8.36 -9.09 -10.97
C ILE A 6 -8.88 -8.55 -12.31
N VAL A 7 -10.14 -8.16 -12.37
CA VAL A 7 -10.73 -7.64 -13.61
C VAL A 7 -10.45 -6.15 -13.80
N SER A 8 -10.36 -5.39 -12.71
CA SER A 8 -10.11 -3.95 -12.76
C SER A 8 -9.56 -3.45 -11.44
N GLY A 9 -9.11 -2.21 -11.45
CA GLY A 9 -8.73 -1.50 -10.25
C GLY A 9 -8.55 -0.01 -10.49
N ALA A 10 -8.57 0.76 -9.41
CA ALA A 10 -8.32 2.18 -9.42
C ALA A 10 -7.73 2.63 -8.08
N ARG A 11 -7.02 3.76 -8.11
CA ARG A 11 -6.54 4.44 -6.91
C ARG A 11 -6.75 5.95 -6.98
N THR A 12 -6.84 6.57 -5.85
CA THR A 12 -6.69 8.03 -5.77
C THR A 12 -5.24 8.42 -6.05
N PRO A 13 -4.95 9.67 -6.40
CA PRO A 13 -3.63 10.23 -6.15
C PRO A 13 -3.25 10.04 -4.70
N VAL A 14 -1.95 9.98 -4.40
CA VAL A 14 -1.46 9.96 -3.03
C VAL A 14 -1.18 11.39 -2.59
N GLY A 15 -1.92 11.84 -1.58
CA GLY A 15 -1.73 13.14 -0.94
C GLY A 15 -0.61 13.08 0.10
N ARG A 16 0.17 14.14 0.21
CA ARG A 16 1.11 14.31 1.33
C ARG A 16 0.37 14.69 2.61
N LEU A 17 1.02 14.53 3.75
CA LEU A 17 0.48 14.99 5.05
C LEU A 17 0.03 16.46 4.96
N LEU A 18 -1.24 16.68 5.32
CA LEU A 18 -1.90 18.00 5.27
C LEU A 18 -1.91 18.65 3.87
N GLY A 19 -1.78 17.84 2.81
CA GLY A 19 -1.84 18.26 1.41
C GLY A 19 -3.26 18.43 0.86
N GLY A 20 -3.42 18.21 -0.43
CA GLY A 20 -4.70 18.39 -1.14
C GLY A 20 -5.82 17.48 -0.67
N LEU A 21 -5.48 16.29 -0.15
CA LEU A 21 -6.45 15.30 0.33
C LEU A 21 -6.76 15.40 1.84
N LYS A 22 -6.16 16.31 2.57
CA LYS A 22 -6.28 16.44 4.04
C LYS A 22 -7.70 16.54 4.59
N GLY A 23 -8.66 16.95 3.78
CA GLY A 23 -10.07 17.13 4.19
C GLY A 23 -10.91 15.86 4.09
N PHE A 24 -10.38 14.78 3.51
CA PHE A 24 -11.10 13.54 3.27
C PHE A 24 -10.87 12.52 4.38
N LYS A 25 -11.92 11.83 4.78
CA LYS A 25 -11.79 10.57 5.53
C LYS A 25 -11.24 9.48 4.62
N ALA A 26 -10.60 8.48 5.19
CA ALA A 26 -10.12 7.32 4.43
C ALA A 26 -11.26 6.65 3.64
N SER A 27 -12.46 6.52 4.24
CA SER A 27 -13.64 5.94 3.60
C SER A 27 -14.14 6.73 2.39
N ASP A 28 -14.00 8.08 2.39
CA ASP A 28 -14.40 8.90 1.26
C ASP A 28 -13.46 8.66 0.06
N LEU A 29 -12.14 8.61 0.33
CA LEU A 29 -11.13 8.29 -0.69
C LEU A 29 -11.33 6.89 -1.27
N ALA A 30 -11.62 5.90 -0.41
CA ALA A 30 -11.91 4.55 -0.85
C ALA A 30 -13.20 4.47 -1.68
N GLY A 31 -14.23 5.25 -1.33
CA GLY A 31 -15.44 5.36 -2.13
C GLY A 31 -15.15 5.80 -3.58
N VAL A 32 -14.26 6.77 -3.76
CA VAL A 32 -13.80 7.23 -5.09
C VAL A 32 -13.08 6.11 -5.84
N ALA A 33 -12.13 5.43 -5.18
CA ALA A 33 -11.36 4.35 -5.80
C ALA A 33 -12.24 3.15 -6.17
N ILE A 34 -13.14 2.73 -5.28
CA ILE A 34 -14.06 1.60 -5.52
C ILE A 34 -14.99 1.91 -6.70
N LYS A 35 -15.64 3.10 -6.68
CA LYS A 35 -16.54 3.51 -7.75
C LYS A 35 -15.83 3.45 -9.10
N ALA A 36 -14.64 4.01 -9.20
CA ALA A 36 -13.87 4.00 -10.43
C ALA A 36 -13.42 2.58 -10.85
N ALA A 37 -13.07 1.71 -9.89
CA ALA A 37 -12.72 0.33 -10.17
C ALA A 37 -13.93 -0.45 -10.73
N LEU A 38 -15.13 -0.26 -10.17
CA LEU A 38 -16.38 -0.85 -10.66
C LEU A 38 -16.69 -0.36 -12.09
N GLU A 39 -16.63 0.95 -12.32
CA GLU A 39 -16.87 1.56 -13.64
C GLU A 39 -15.89 1.02 -14.69
N LYS A 40 -14.59 0.98 -14.38
CA LYS A 40 -13.55 0.44 -15.28
C LYS A 40 -13.74 -1.05 -15.58
N GLY A 41 -14.22 -1.81 -14.60
CA GLY A 41 -14.45 -3.26 -14.72
C GLY A 41 -15.77 -3.61 -15.38
N GLY A 42 -16.66 -2.66 -15.62
CA GLY A 42 -18.02 -2.93 -16.12
C GLY A 42 -18.86 -3.75 -15.12
N VAL A 43 -18.56 -3.66 -13.82
CA VAL A 43 -19.26 -4.37 -12.76
C VAL A 43 -20.24 -3.40 -12.07
N ALA A 44 -21.52 -3.76 -12.05
CA ALA A 44 -22.52 -2.96 -11.34
C ALA A 44 -22.34 -3.10 -9.82
N PRO A 45 -22.57 -2.04 -9.03
CA PRO A 45 -22.47 -2.10 -7.57
C PRO A 45 -23.31 -3.22 -6.93
N GLU A 46 -24.44 -3.55 -7.52
CA GLU A 46 -25.38 -4.58 -7.09
C GLU A 46 -24.87 -6.01 -7.32
N GLN A 47 -23.82 -6.19 -8.13
CA GLN A 47 -23.21 -7.49 -8.39
C GLN A 47 -22.14 -7.85 -7.35
N VAL A 48 -21.75 -6.92 -6.48
CA VAL A 48 -20.72 -7.13 -5.46
C VAL A 48 -21.30 -7.96 -4.31
N ASP A 49 -20.61 -9.05 -3.96
CA ASP A 49 -21.03 -9.92 -2.84
C ASP A 49 -20.39 -9.52 -1.51
N TYR A 50 -19.19 -8.95 -1.56
CA TYR A 50 -18.41 -8.64 -0.36
C TYR A 50 -17.41 -7.51 -0.58
N VAL A 51 -17.11 -6.76 0.50
CA VAL A 51 -16.09 -5.69 0.47
C VAL A 51 -15.07 -5.92 1.58
N ILE A 52 -13.78 -5.96 1.24
CA ILE A 52 -12.68 -6.11 2.20
C ILE A 52 -11.70 -4.97 2.02
N LEU A 53 -11.55 -4.11 3.03
CA LEU A 53 -10.59 -3.00 2.97
C LEU A 53 -9.62 -3.03 4.14
N GLY A 54 -8.37 -2.68 3.86
CA GLY A 54 -7.35 -2.42 4.85
C GLY A 54 -7.38 -0.99 5.35
N GLN A 55 -7.28 -0.79 6.67
CA GLN A 55 -7.04 0.52 7.29
C GLN A 55 -6.34 0.32 8.63
N VAL A 56 -5.32 1.11 8.91
CA VAL A 56 -4.52 1.02 10.13
C VAL A 56 -5.03 1.99 11.20
N LEU A 57 -5.18 3.25 10.84
CA LEU A 57 -5.49 4.35 11.76
C LEU A 57 -7.00 4.57 11.83
N GLN A 58 -7.66 3.89 12.78
CA GLN A 58 -9.11 3.78 12.83
C GLN A 58 -9.79 4.66 13.90
N ALA A 59 -9.01 5.25 14.82
CA ALA A 59 -9.60 6.08 15.86
C ALA A 59 -10.32 7.30 15.25
N GLY A 60 -11.58 7.51 15.65
CA GLY A 60 -12.41 8.59 15.13
C GLY A 60 -12.97 8.39 13.72
N ALA A 61 -12.66 7.29 13.04
CA ALA A 61 -13.15 7.02 11.67
C ALA A 61 -14.63 6.61 11.60
N GLY A 62 -15.27 6.36 12.75
CA GLY A 62 -16.66 5.88 12.85
C GLY A 62 -16.76 4.37 12.76
N GLN A 63 -18.01 3.87 12.76
CA GLN A 63 -18.27 2.44 12.67
C GLN A 63 -17.93 1.90 11.29
N LEU A 64 -17.11 0.82 11.24
CA LEU A 64 -16.81 0.01 10.07
C LEU A 64 -16.53 0.85 8.81
N PRO A 65 -15.37 1.52 8.72
CA PRO A 65 -15.03 2.38 7.60
C PRO A 65 -15.12 1.71 6.22
N ALA A 66 -14.86 0.40 6.12
CA ALA A 66 -15.03 -0.36 4.88
C ALA A 66 -16.49 -0.30 4.36
N ARG A 67 -17.46 -0.37 5.27
CA ARG A 67 -18.87 -0.25 4.90
C ARG A 67 -19.24 1.18 4.49
N GLN A 68 -18.65 2.18 5.15
CA GLN A 68 -18.83 3.58 4.76
C GLN A 68 -18.32 3.80 3.33
N ALA A 69 -17.17 3.23 3.00
CA ALA A 69 -16.56 3.31 1.66
C ALA A 69 -17.43 2.59 0.60
N ALA A 70 -17.95 1.39 0.92
CA ALA A 70 -18.85 0.64 0.04
C ALA A 70 -20.10 1.46 -0.30
N MET A 71 -20.74 2.06 0.70
CA MET A 71 -21.90 2.93 0.51
C MET A 71 -21.57 4.18 -0.30
N ALA A 72 -20.43 4.82 -0.05
CA ALA A 72 -19.96 5.98 -0.81
C ALA A 72 -19.71 5.66 -2.29
N ALA A 73 -19.38 4.41 -2.60
CA ALA A 73 -19.23 3.90 -3.96
C ALA A 73 -20.55 3.47 -4.63
N GLY A 74 -21.67 3.48 -3.90
CA GLY A 74 -22.99 3.06 -4.38
C GLY A 74 -23.29 1.58 -4.22
N ILE A 75 -22.45 0.81 -3.52
CA ILE A 75 -22.71 -0.61 -3.21
C ILE A 75 -23.88 -0.69 -2.22
N PRO A 76 -24.86 -1.58 -2.46
CA PRO A 76 -26.07 -1.70 -1.63
C PRO A 76 -25.79 -2.06 -0.17
N LEU A 77 -26.74 -1.71 0.72
CA LEU A 77 -26.64 -1.94 2.17
C LEU A 77 -26.69 -3.41 2.57
N ASP A 78 -27.21 -4.28 1.76
CA ASP A 78 -27.26 -5.73 2.00
C ASP A 78 -25.93 -6.44 1.70
N VAL A 79 -24.98 -5.76 1.06
CA VAL A 79 -23.63 -6.28 0.83
C VAL A 79 -22.78 -6.15 2.10
N PRO A 80 -22.32 -7.25 2.71
CA PRO A 80 -21.49 -7.20 3.90
C PRO A 80 -20.08 -6.66 3.62
N SER A 81 -19.42 -6.14 4.66
CA SER A 81 -18.09 -5.54 4.54
C SER A 81 -17.20 -5.91 5.73
N LEU A 82 -15.92 -6.06 5.48
CA LEU A 82 -14.88 -6.33 6.48
C LEU A 82 -13.80 -5.24 6.43
N LEU A 83 -13.38 -4.76 7.59
CA LEU A 83 -12.21 -3.92 7.74
C LEU A 83 -11.11 -4.71 8.43
N ILE A 84 -9.91 -4.74 7.84
CA ILE A 84 -8.76 -5.45 8.41
C ILE A 84 -7.63 -4.48 8.73
N ASN A 85 -6.90 -4.80 9.80
CA ASN A 85 -5.67 -4.12 10.19
C ASN A 85 -4.56 -5.16 10.38
N LYS A 86 -3.60 -5.16 9.48
CA LYS A 86 -2.33 -5.89 9.53
C LYS A 86 -1.19 -4.92 9.26
N VAL A 87 -1.29 -3.71 9.81
CA VAL A 87 -0.37 -2.58 9.58
C VAL A 87 -0.20 -2.33 8.06
N CYS A 88 1.01 -2.11 7.56
CA CYS A 88 1.27 -1.84 6.14
C CYS A 88 0.83 -2.97 5.19
N LEU A 89 0.61 -4.18 5.70
CA LEU A 89 0.20 -5.36 4.95
C LEU A 89 -1.30 -5.41 4.65
N SER A 90 -2.09 -4.53 5.25
CA SER A 90 -3.56 -4.61 5.24
C SER A 90 -4.14 -4.66 3.83
N GLY A 91 -3.65 -3.82 2.91
CA GLY A 91 -4.19 -3.74 1.54
C GLY A 91 -3.93 -5.00 0.71
N ILE A 92 -2.72 -5.57 0.77
CA ILE A 92 -2.40 -6.81 0.04
C ILE A 92 -3.07 -8.01 0.70
N ASN A 93 -3.21 -8.00 2.03
CA ASN A 93 -3.88 -9.04 2.78
C ASN A 93 -5.39 -9.08 2.47
N ALA A 94 -6.02 -7.92 2.25
CA ALA A 94 -7.41 -7.84 1.81
C ALA A 94 -7.62 -8.56 0.47
N ILE A 95 -6.69 -8.41 -0.48
CA ILE A 95 -6.76 -9.07 -1.79
C ILE A 95 -6.50 -10.57 -1.67
N ALA A 96 -5.52 -10.97 -0.86
CA ALA A 96 -5.25 -12.39 -0.59
C ALA A 96 -6.43 -13.08 0.11
N LEU A 97 -7.13 -12.38 1.01
CA LEU A 97 -8.34 -12.91 1.66
C LEU A 97 -9.51 -13.01 0.68
N ALA A 98 -9.67 -12.04 -0.22
CA ALA A 98 -10.67 -12.13 -1.30
C ALA A 98 -10.46 -13.36 -2.17
N ASP A 99 -9.22 -13.63 -2.60
CA ASP A 99 -8.87 -14.86 -3.33
C ASP A 99 -9.25 -16.12 -2.55
N GLN A 100 -8.93 -16.17 -1.25
CA GLN A 100 -9.27 -17.32 -0.40
C GLN A 100 -10.77 -17.56 -0.29
N LEU A 101 -11.58 -16.50 -0.11
CA LEU A 101 -13.03 -16.60 -0.01
C LEU A 101 -13.66 -17.06 -1.34
N ILE A 102 -13.16 -16.55 -2.47
CA ILE A 102 -13.60 -16.97 -3.80
C ILE A 102 -13.25 -18.43 -4.06
N ARG A 103 -12.03 -18.86 -3.73
CA ARG A 103 -11.62 -20.26 -3.86
C ARG A 103 -12.41 -21.20 -2.94
N ALA A 104 -12.82 -20.72 -1.77
CA ALA A 104 -13.69 -21.48 -0.86
C ALA A 104 -15.15 -21.56 -1.34
N GLY A 105 -15.55 -20.78 -2.35
CA GLY A 105 -16.92 -20.72 -2.86
C GLY A 105 -17.88 -19.91 -1.99
N GLU A 106 -17.36 -19.09 -1.09
CA GLU A 106 -18.17 -18.23 -0.20
C GLU A 106 -18.70 -16.99 -0.93
N HIS A 107 -17.91 -16.43 -1.86
CA HIS A 107 -18.23 -15.23 -2.64
C HIS A 107 -17.76 -15.40 -4.09
N GLU A 108 -18.41 -14.70 -5.02
CA GLU A 108 -18.02 -14.69 -6.44
C GLU A 108 -17.34 -13.39 -6.85
N ILE A 109 -17.84 -12.21 -6.39
CA ILE A 109 -17.34 -10.89 -6.76
C ILE A 109 -17.03 -10.10 -5.49
N VAL A 110 -15.75 -9.82 -5.25
CA VAL A 110 -15.25 -9.15 -4.05
C VAL A 110 -14.54 -7.86 -4.43
N VAL A 111 -14.90 -6.76 -3.79
CA VAL A 111 -14.11 -5.53 -3.79
C VAL A 111 -13.06 -5.66 -2.71
N ALA A 112 -11.78 -5.61 -3.08
CA ALA A 112 -10.67 -5.71 -2.15
C ALA A 112 -9.70 -4.53 -2.32
N GLY A 113 -9.08 -4.08 -1.23
CA GLY A 113 -8.14 -2.97 -1.31
C GLY A 113 -7.77 -2.39 0.04
N GLY A 114 -7.50 -1.09 0.06
CA GLY A 114 -7.17 -0.41 1.29
C GLY A 114 -7.18 1.10 1.17
N MET A 115 -7.19 1.75 2.31
CA MET A 115 -7.33 3.18 2.46
C MET A 115 -6.58 3.68 3.69
N GLU A 116 -6.15 4.92 3.66
CA GLU A 116 -5.63 5.61 4.84
C GLU A 116 -5.81 7.11 4.68
N SER A 117 -6.13 7.81 5.77
CA SER A 117 -6.04 9.25 5.85
C SER A 117 -5.23 9.60 7.10
N MET A 118 -3.91 9.71 6.90
CA MET A 118 -3.00 10.02 8.01
C MET A 118 -3.17 11.48 8.46
N SER A 119 -3.61 12.35 7.55
CA SER A 119 -3.94 13.75 7.85
C SER A 119 -5.15 13.92 8.78
N GLN A 120 -6.08 12.95 8.82
CA GLN A 120 -7.28 12.99 9.68
C GLN A 120 -7.11 12.22 10.98
N THR A 121 -5.91 11.69 11.25
CA THR A 121 -5.64 10.90 12.45
C THR A 121 -5.65 11.78 13.71
N PRO A 122 -6.46 11.43 14.71
CA PRO A 122 -6.60 12.25 15.91
C PRO A 122 -5.48 12.01 16.93
N HIS A 123 -5.35 12.90 17.89
CA HIS A 123 -4.65 12.65 19.15
C HIS A 123 -5.61 11.97 20.14
N LEU A 124 -5.10 11.03 20.89
CA LEU A 124 -5.83 10.24 21.90
C LEU A 124 -5.60 10.80 23.29
N LEU A 125 -6.64 10.76 24.11
CA LEU A 125 -6.55 11.08 25.53
C LEU A 125 -6.75 9.80 26.37
N PRO A 126 -5.69 9.04 26.66
CA PRO A 126 -5.77 7.83 27.50
C PRO A 126 -6.29 8.16 28.90
N LYS A 127 -6.96 7.21 29.53
CA LYS A 127 -7.53 7.34 30.89
C LYS A 127 -8.62 8.42 31.05
N SER A 128 -9.11 9.03 29.95
CA SER A 128 -10.15 10.07 30.02
C SER A 128 -11.45 9.61 30.69
N ARG A 129 -11.78 8.30 30.65
CA ARG A 129 -12.97 7.74 31.29
C ARG A 129 -12.86 7.67 32.83
N GLU A 130 -11.64 7.61 33.36
CA GLU A 130 -11.38 7.61 34.81
C GLU A 130 -11.28 9.04 35.34
N GLY A 131 -11.14 10.03 34.45
CA GLY A 131 -10.88 11.43 34.80
C GLY A 131 -9.44 11.69 35.19
N PHE A 132 -9.11 12.98 35.34
CA PHE A 132 -7.75 13.45 35.65
C PHE A 132 -7.76 14.13 37.00
N LYS A 133 -6.73 13.82 37.81
CA LYS A 133 -6.45 14.52 39.04
C LYS A 133 -5.68 15.82 38.76
N TYR A 134 -5.23 16.48 39.79
CA TYR A 134 -4.40 17.68 39.69
C TYR A 134 -3.10 17.39 38.89
N GLY A 135 -2.75 18.31 37.97
CA GLY A 135 -1.55 18.24 37.14
C GLY A 135 -1.85 18.03 35.64
N ASP A 136 -0.81 18.08 34.83
CA ASP A 136 -0.89 17.93 33.39
C ASP A 136 -1.19 16.49 32.95
N THR A 137 -1.66 16.33 31.71
CA THR A 137 -1.81 15.03 31.04
C THR A 137 -1.27 15.11 29.62
N THR A 138 -0.91 13.96 29.05
CA THR A 138 -0.34 13.86 27.71
C THR A 138 -1.41 13.41 26.73
N LEU A 139 -1.44 14.03 25.54
CA LEU A 139 -2.13 13.53 24.36
C LEU A 139 -1.19 12.61 23.58
N VAL A 140 -1.67 11.46 23.16
CA VAL A 140 -0.92 10.49 22.36
C VAL A 140 -1.30 10.67 20.90
N ASP A 141 -0.32 10.88 20.03
CA ASP A 141 -0.55 10.90 18.59
C ASP A 141 -0.87 9.46 18.11
N HIS A 142 -2.10 9.23 17.67
CA HIS A 142 -2.55 7.92 17.20
C HIS A 142 -1.72 7.43 15.99
N MET A 143 -1.36 8.33 15.08
CA MET A 143 -0.54 7.98 13.92
C MET A 143 0.85 7.49 14.33
N ALA A 144 1.50 8.20 15.24
CA ALA A 144 2.81 7.80 15.74
C ALA A 144 2.73 6.49 16.53
N TYR A 145 1.80 6.39 17.48
CA TYR A 145 1.74 5.28 18.43
C TYR A 145 1.24 3.96 17.82
N ASP A 146 0.11 4.01 17.09
CA ASP A 146 -0.51 2.79 16.53
C ASP A 146 0.00 2.44 15.11
N GLY A 147 0.59 3.40 14.39
CA GLY A 147 1.05 3.20 13.01
C GLY A 147 2.56 3.12 12.82
N LEU A 148 3.35 3.88 13.59
CA LEU A 148 4.77 4.13 13.31
C LEU A 148 5.71 3.81 14.49
N HIS A 149 5.20 3.14 15.52
CA HIS A 149 5.95 2.72 16.71
C HIS A 149 5.88 1.20 16.86
N ASP A 150 7.03 0.56 17.02
CA ASP A 150 7.11 -0.87 17.34
C ASP A 150 6.96 -1.10 18.85
N VAL A 151 5.86 -1.71 19.23
CA VAL A 151 5.54 -1.98 20.66
C VAL A 151 6.35 -3.12 21.24
N ILE A 152 7.01 -3.93 20.41
CA ILE A 152 7.84 -5.07 20.86
C ILE A 152 9.16 -4.56 21.40
N THR A 153 9.79 -3.63 20.69
CA THR A 153 11.07 -3.02 21.04
C THR A 153 10.93 -1.65 21.72
N ASP A 154 9.70 -1.13 21.78
CA ASP A 154 9.37 0.23 22.28
C ASP A 154 10.14 1.33 21.54
N GLN A 155 10.18 1.25 20.20
CA GLN A 155 10.95 2.17 19.34
C GLN A 155 10.13 2.68 18.17
N ALA A 156 10.46 3.88 17.70
CA ALA A 156 9.97 4.34 16.38
C ALA A 156 10.50 3.42 15.26
N MET A 157 9.66 3.14 14.24
CA MET A 157 10.03 2.25 13.13
C MET A 157 11.33 2.65 12.44
N GLY A 158 11.62 3.95 12.35
CA GLY A 158 12.87 4.44 11.77
C GLY A 158 14.09 4.13 12.63
N LEU A 159 13.97 4.16 13.95
CA LEU A 159 15.06 3.77 14.86
C LEU A 159 15.33 2.26 14.80
N LEU A 160 14.28 1.45 14.75
CA LEU A 160 14.39 0.01 14.53
C LEU A 160 15.09 -0.29 13.18
N THR A 161 14.80 0.50 12.15
CA THR A 161 15.48 0.40 10.84
C THR A 161 16.96 0.75 10.93
N GLU A 162 17.34 1.80 11.70
CA GLU A 162 18.74 2.15 11.92
C GLU A 162 19.52 1.02 12.59
N ASP A 163 18.97 0.44 13.67
CA ASP A 163 19.63 -0.64 14.41
C ASP A 163 19.86 -1.86 13.51
N ARG A 164 18.93 -2.17 12.62
CA ARG A 164 19.10 -3.26 11.65
C ARG A 164 20.09 -2.91 10.55
N ASN A 165 20.11 -1.67 10.06
CA ASN A 165 21.09 -1.22 9.05
C ASN A 165 22.53 -1.41 9.52
N ASP A 166 22.81 -1.20 10.79
CA ASP A 166 24.14 -1.43 11.37
C ASP A 166 24.58 -2.90 11.25
N LEU A 167 23.65 -3.82 11.44
CA LEU A 167 23.89 -5.27 11.33
C LEU A 167 24.05 -5.70 9.86
N ASP A 168 23.16 -5.27 8.99
CA ASP A 168 23.12 -5.66 7.58
C ASP A 168 24.08 -4.85 6.70
N LYS A 169 24.78 -3.87 7.29
CA LYS A 169 25.72 -2.98 6.59
C LYS A 169 25.07 -2.25 5.40
N VAL A 170 23.85 -1.76 5.59
CA VAL A 170 23.18 -0.92 4.59
C VAL A 170 23.68 0.51 4.77
N SER A 171 24.45 0.97 3.79
CA SER A 171 25.10 2.30 3.86
C SER A 171 24.11 3.45 3.57
N ARG A 172 24.51 4.66 3.93
CA ARG A 172 23.79 5.88 3.60
C ARG A 172 23.73 6.10 2.08
N GLU A 173 24.82 5.84 1.40
CA GLU A 173 24.96 6.02 -0.04
C GLU A 173 24.04 5.08 -0.82
N GLU A 174 23.89 3.84 -0.40
CA GLU A 174 22.97 2.87 -1.00
C GLU A 174 21.52 3.32 -0.82
N GLN A 175 21.17 3.83 0.36
CA GLN A 175 19.83 4.35 0.65
C GLN A 175 19.52 5.61 -0.17
N ASP A 176 20.45 6.55 -0.27
CA ASP A 176 20.30 7.77 -1.06
C ASP A 176 20.16 7.45 -2.55
N ALA A 177 20.94 6.49 -3.07
CA ALA A 177 20.86 6.06 -4.48
C ALA A 177 19.48 5.42 -4.77
N PHE A 178 19.00 4.56 -3.88
CA PHE A 178 17.69 3.93 -4.02
C PHE A 178 16.55 4.97 -4.00
N ALA A 179 16.60 5.91 -3.06
CA ALA A 179 15.59 6.97 -2.95
C ALA A 179 15.59 7.92 -4.15
N ALA A 180 16.77 8.30 -4.66
CA ALA A 180 16.88 9.12 -5.86
C ALA A 180 16.27 8.39 -7.07
N ALA A 181 16.58 7.10 -7.25
CA ALA A 181 15.99 6.29 -8.32
C ALA A 181 14.47 6.21 -8.21
N SER A 182 13.91 6.02 -6.99
CA SER A 182 12.46 6.03 -6.76
C SER A 182 11.80 7.31 -7.28
N HIS A 183 12.32 8.48 -6.92
CA HIS A 183 11.79 9.77 -7.39
C HIS A 183 11.92 9.96 -8.90
N GLN A 184 13.08 9.62 -9.47
CA GLN A 184 13.33 9.77 -10.91
C GLN A 184 12.45 8.85 -11.74
N ARG A 185 12.29 7.59 -11.33
CA ARG A 185 11.40 6.60 -11.97
C ARG A 185 9.94 7.05 -11.89
N ALA A 186 9.46 7.50 -10.72
CA ALA A 186 8.09 7.99 -10.57
C ALA A 186 7.82 9.24 -11.42
N ALA A 187 8.74 10.19 -11.45
CA ALA A 187 8.61 11.39 -12.28
C ALA A 187 8.58 11.05 -13.78
N ALA A 188 9.41 10.11 -14.22
CA ALA A 188 9.41 9.62 -15.59
C ALA A 188 8.09 8.89 -15.92
N ALA A 189 7.59 8.06 -15.01
CA ALA A 189 6.31 7.36 -15.16
C ALA A 189 5.13 8.33 -15.32
N TRP A 190 5.05 9.37 -14.49
CA TRP A 190 4.05 10.44 -14.64
C TRP A 190 4.16 11.15 -15.98
N LYS A 191 5.35 11.59 -16.36
CA LYS A 191 5.60 12.27 -17.63
C LYS A 191 5.18 11.42 -18.84
N ASN A 192 5.35 10.11 -18.74
CA ASN A 192 5.01 9.15 -19.80
C ASN A 192 3.57 8.63 -19.73
N GLY A 193 2.75 9.12 -18.79
CA GLY A 193 1.34 8.74 -18.64
C GLY A 193 1.12 7.31 -18.09
N LEU A 194 2.13 6.67 -17.47
CA LEU A 194 2.03 5.27 -17.03
C LEU A 194 1.07 5.07 -15.85
N PHE A 195 0.69 6.13 -15.15
CA PHE A 195 -0.29 6.07 -14.05
C PHE A 195 -1.73 6.39 -14.49
N ALA A 196 -1.96 6.73 -15.76
CA ALA A 196 -3.28 7.12 -16.24
C ALA A 196 -4.34 6.00 -16.09
N ASP A 197 -3.92 4.75 -16.22
CA ASP A 197 -4.82 3.59 -16.12
C ASP A 197 -5.24 3.29 -14.68
N GLU A 198 -4.51 3.76 -13.68
CA GLU A 198 -4.77 3.47 -12.26
C GLU A 198 -5.30 4.67 -11.47
N VAL A 199 -4.80 5.89 -11.73
CA VAL A 199 -5.15 7.09 -10.96
C VAL A 199 -6.46 7.69 -11.43
N VAL A 200 -7.32 8.03 -10.47
CA VAL A 200 -8.57 8.74 -10.72
C VAL A 200 -8.58 10.08 -9.97
N PRO A 201 -8.99 11.17 -10.63
CA PRO A 201 -9.06 12.49 -9.99
C PRO A 201 -9.99 12.50 -8.78
N VAL A 202 -9.57 13.16 -7.70
CA VAL A 202 -10.37 13.36 -6.49
C VAL A 202 -10.93 14.79 -6.49
N PRO A 203 -12.25 14.97 -6.53
CA PRO A 203 -12.88 16.29 -6.47
C PRO A 203 -12.83 16.83 -5.02
N VAL A 204 -12.07 17.89 -4.80
CA VAL A 204 -11.96 18.59 -3.51
C VAL A 204 -13.00 19.72 -3.46
N PRO A 205 -14.04 19.58 -2.63
CA PRO A 205 -15.08 20.60 -2.51
C PRO A 205 -14.49 21.95 -2.11
N GLN A 206 -14.96 23.01 -2.76
CA GLN A 206 -14.58 24.39 -2.44
C GLN A 206 -15.69 25.07 -1.64
N ARG A 207 -15.33 26.04 -0.82
CA ARG A 207 -16.33 26.84 -0.08
C ARG A 207 -17.27 27.58 -1.03
N LYS A 208 -16.81 27.97 -2.21
CA LYS A 208 -17.57 28.59 -3.30
C LYS A 208 -16.99 28.15 -4.64
N GLY A 209 -17.87 27.93 -5.62
CA GLY A 209 -17.47 27.50 -6.98
C GLY A 209 -17.37 26.00 -7.14
N ASP A 210 -16.82 25.59 -8.29
CA ASP A 210 -16.63 24.19 -8.66
C ASP A 210 -15.52 23.52 -7.83
N PRO A 211 -15.54 22.19 -7.67
CA PRO A 211 -14.48 21.47 -6.98
C PRO A 211 -13.15 21.62 -7.74
N VAL A 212 -12.05 21.70 -6.97
CA VAL A 212 -10.70 21.59 -7.51
C VAL A 212 -10.30 20.11 -7.47
N TYR A 213 -9.71 19.61 -8.56
CA TYR A 213 -9.32 18.20 -8.64
C TYR A 213 -7.87 18.00 -8.25
N VAL A 214 -7.61 17.06 -7.35
CA VAL A 214 -6.29 16.49 -7.13
C VAL A 214 -6.13 15.35 -8.13
N THR A 215 -5.14 15.46 -9.01
CA THR A 215 -4.97 14.58 -10.17
C THR A 215 -3.64 13.81 -10.15
N GLU A 216 -2.66 14.23 -9.35
CA GLU A 216 -1.30 13.70 -9.35
C GLU A 216 -0.84 13.37 -7.92
N ASP A 217 0.11 12.45 -7.80
CA ASP A 217 0.77 12.12 -6.53
C ASP A 217 1.62 13.32 -6.07
N GLU A 218 1.31 13.86 -4.88
CA GLU A 218 1.90 15.11 -4.39
C GLU A 218 3.34 14.96 -3.88
N GLY A 219 3.79 13.72 -3.67
CA GLY A 219 5.08 13.42 -3.03
C GLY A 219 6.27 13.44 -3.97
N ILE A 220 6.06 13.32 -5.28
CA ILE A 220 7.12 13.12 -6.28
C ILE A 220 7.94 14.40 -6.47
N ARG A 221 9.25 14.28 -6.39
CA ARG A 221 10.22 15.36 -6.58
C ARG A 221 11.19 14.98 -7.70
N ALA A 222 10.91 15.45 -8.92
CA ALA A 222 11.67 15.09 -10.11
C ALA A 222 13.15 15.53 -10.10
N ASP A 223 13.48 16.52 -9.28
CA ASP A 223 14.82 17.08 -9.11
C ASP A 223 15.65 16.41 -8.01
N THR A 224 15.13 15.33 -7.39
CA THR A 224 15.85 14.58 -6.36
C THR A 224 17.04 13.86 -6.95
N THR A 225 18.23 14.09 -6.37
CA THR A 225 19.50 13.44 -6.72
C THR A 225 20.20 12.90 -5.49
N VAL A 226 21.13 11.97 -5.68
CA VAL A 226 21.97 11.44 -4.59
C VAL A 226 22.70 12.59 -3.88
N GLU A 227 23.22 13.59 -4.63
CA GLU A 227 23.88 14.74 -4.07
C GLU A 227 22.94 15.60 -3.20
N SER A 228 21.67 15.79 -3.61
CA SER A 228 20.71 16.52 -2.79
C SER A 228 20.36 15.78 -1.51
N LEU A 229 20.18 14.45 -1.59
CA LEU A 229 19.88 13.59 -0.45
C LEU A 229 21.04 13.51 0.55
N SER A 230 22.28 13.44 0.07
CA SER A 230 23.47 13.35 0.94
C SER A 230 23.62 14.53 1.93
N LYS A 231 23.00 15.68 1.62
CA LYS A 231 22.99 16.88 2.48
C LYS A 231 21.97 16.79 3.63
N LEU A 232 21.06 15.81 3.60
CA LEU A 232 20.04 15.66 4.63
C LEU A 232 20.65 15.09 5.92
N ARG A 233 20.16 15.57 7.06
CA ARG A 233 20.56 15.05 8.37
C ARG A 233 19.84 13.74 8.66
N PRO A 234 20.46 12.81 9.40
CA PRO A 234 19.76 11.65 9.95
C PRO A 234 18.50 12.07 10.72
N ALA A 235 17.41 11.31 10.58
CA ALA A 235 16.11 11.66 11.12
C ALA A 235 15.81 11.03 12.48
N PHE A 236 16.39 9.85 12.78
CA PHE A 236 16.01 9.06 13.94
C PHE A 236 17.12 8.96 14.99
N ARG A 237 18.38 9.03 14.58
CA ARG A 237 19.55 8.93 15.44
C ARG A 237 20.64 9.87 14.93
N LYS A 238 21.40 10.52 15.83
CA LYS A 238 22.40 11.56 15.44
C LYS A 238 23.47 11.04 14.47
N ASP A 239 23.91 9.81 14.64
CA ASP A 239 24.91 9.09 13.84
C ASP A 239 24.26 8.07 12.89
N GLY A 240 22.98 8.22 12.60
CA GLY A 240 22.20 7.31 11.77
C GLY A 240 22.42 7.53 10.27
N THR A 241 21.80 6.64 9.49
CA THR A 241 21.88 6.62 8.02
C THR A 241 20.53 6.93 7.37
N VAL A 242 19.42 6.74 8.10
CA VAL A 242 18.06 7.00 7.61
C VAL A 242 17.73 8.48 7.70
N THR A 243 17.25 9.05 6.61
CA THR A 243 16.87 10.46 6.52
C THR A 243 15.40 10.63 6.15
N ALA A 244 14.88 11.84 6.23
CA ALA A 244 13.55 12.15 5.69
C ALA A 244 13.43 11.91 4.17
N GLY A 245 14.53 11.85 3.44
CA GLY A 245 14.56 11.53 2.01
C GLY A 245 14.67 10.05 1.68
N THR A 246 15.00 9.21 2.66
CA THR A 246 15.13 7.75 2.50
C THR A 246 14.06 6.96 3.28
N ALA A 247 13.12 7.66 3.90
CA ALA A 247 11.90 7.14 4.50
C ALA A 247 10.69 7.48 3.64
N SER A 248 9.69 6.63 3.62
CA SER A 248 8.42 6.89 2.92
C SER A 248 7.67 8.08 3.54
N GLN A 249 6.89 8.76 2.74
CA GLN A 249 6.15 9.93 3.16
C GLN A 249 4.86 9.55 3.88
N ILE A 250 4.52 10.27 4.94
CA ILE A 250 3.20 10.23 5.59
C ILE A 250 2.17 10.74 4.59
N SER A 251 1.10 9.96 4.35
CA SER A 251 0.29 10.17 3.15
C SER A 251 -1.18 9.79 3.35
N ASP A 252 -2.01 10.33 2.45
CA ASP A 252 -3.45 10.05 2.34
C ASP A 252 -3.73 9.37 0.99
N GLY A 253 -4.59 8.36 0.95
CA GLY A 253 -4.97 7.72 -0.31
C GLY A 253 -5.78 6.45 -0.14
N ALA A 254 -6.31 5.95 -1.25
CA ALA A 254 -7.02 4.68 -1.32
C ALA A 254 -6.81 3.99 -2.67
N ALA A 255 -6.84 2.65 -2.65
CA ALA A 255 -6.81 1.80 -3.85
C ALA A 255 -7.77 0.62 -3.67
N ALA A 256 -8.44 0.25 -4.74
CA ALA A 256 -9.33 -0.89 -4.78
C ALA A 256 -9.17 -1.67 -6.08
N VAL A 257 -9.35 -2.98 -5.99
CA VAL A 257 -9.42 -3.90 -7.11
C VAL A 257 -10.72 -4.72 -7.03
N ILE A 258 -11.21 -5.11 -8.20
CA ILE A 258 -12.36 -6.02 -8.30
C ILE A 258 -11.83 -7.41 -8.57
N VAL A 259 -12.08 -8.30 -7.64
CA VAL A 259 -11.63 -9.70 -7.68
C VAL A 259 -12.84 -10.60 -7.87
N MET A 260 -12.73 -11.57 -8.78
CA MET A 260 -13.78 -12.58 -8.95
C MET A 260 -13.20 -13.92 -9.39
N SER A 261 -14.01 -15.00 -9.40
CA SER A 261 -13.56 -16.23 -10.00
C SER A 261 -13.39 -16.04 -11.51
N LYS A 262 -12.40 -16.72 -12.10
CA LYS A 262 -12.17 -16.68 -13.55
C LYS A 262 -13.44 -17.12 -14.31
N ALA A 263 -14.12 -18.16 -13.82
CA ALA A 263 -15.37 -18.62 -14.40
C ALA A 263 -16.47 -17.53 -14.39
N LYS A 264 -16.53 -16.73 -13.33
CA LYS A 264 -17.48 -15.61 -13.24
C LYS A 264 -17.14 -14.48 -14.20
N ALA A 265 -15.86 -14.18 -14.36
CA ALA A 265 -15.42 -13.20 -15.37
C ALA A 265 -15.78 -13.65 -16.79
N GLU A 266 -15.56 -14.94 -17.11
CA GLU A 266 -15.95 -15.54 -18.40
C GLU A 266 -17.47 -15.51 -18.61
N GLU A 267 -18.26 -15.85 -17.59
CA GLU A 267 -19.74 -15.78 -17.62
C GLU A 267 -20.25 -14.37 -17.93
N LEU A 268 -19.61 -13.36 -17.34
CA LEU A 268 -19.96 -11.96 -17.54
C LEU A 268 -19.35 -11.34 -18.81
N GLY A 269 -18.51 -12.10 -19.54
CA GLY A 269 -17.81 -11.60 -20.72
C GLY A 269 -16.78 -10.51 -20.41
N LEU A 270 -16.19 -10.52 -19.21
CA LEU A 270 -15.22 -9.53 -18.77
C LEU A 270 -13.79 -10.02 -19.02
N GLU A 271 -12.95 -9.12 -19.49
CA GLU A 271 -11.50 -9.32 -19.49
C GLU A 271 -10.93 -9.11 -18.09
N TRP A 272 -9.75 -9.67 -17.82
CA TRP A 272 -9.03 -9.46 -16.55
C TRP A 272 -7.62 -8.96 -16.78
N ILE A 273 -7.09 -8.27 -15.77
CA ILE A 273 -5.75 -7.70 -15.79
C ILE A 273 -4.75 -8.78 -15.38
N ALA A 274 -5.07 -9.58 -14.35
CA ALA A 274 -4.16 -10.56 -13.79
C ALA A 274 -4.92 -11.74 -13.15
N GLU A 275 -4.31 -12.91 -13.13
CA GLU A 275 -4.68 -14.05 -12.29
C GLU A 275 -3.91 -13.98 -10.97
N ILE A 276 -4.59 -14.28 -9.85
CA ILE A 276 -3.97 -14.29 -8.53
C ILE A 276 -3.32 -15.64 -8.29
N GLY A 277 -2.02 -15.64 -8.00
CA GLY A 277 -1.22 -16.79 -7.63
C GLY A 277 -1.09 -16.98 -6.12
N ALA A 278 0.02 -17.57 -5.68
CA ALA A 278 0.25 -17.89 -4.28
C ALA A 278 0.53 -16.63 -3.42
N ALA A 279 -0.03 -16.64 -2.21
CA ALA A 279 0.30 -15.67 -1.15
C ALA A 279 1.40 -16.22 -0.23
N GLY A 280 2.44 -15.42 0.01
CA GLY A 280 3.48 -15.65 1.01
C GLY A 280 3.24 -14.80 2.24
N GLN A 281 3.23 -15.41 3.41
CA GLN A 281 3.07 -14.74 4.70
C GLN A 281 4.13 -15.23 5.66
N VAL A 282 4.87 -14.31 6.25
CA VAL A 282 5.98 -14.60 7.16
C VAL A 282 5.98 -13.66 8.36
N ALA A 283 6.65 -14.06 9.44
CA ALA A 283 6.88 -13.24 10.60
C ALA A 283 8.17 -13.66 11.32
N GLY A 284 8.80 -12.72 12.02
CA GLY A 284 9.97 -12.96 12.85
C GLY A 284 11.29 -13.20 12.07
N PRO A 285 12.36 -13.59 12.81
CA PRO A 285 12.39 -13.94 14.24
C PRO A 285 12.31 -12.74 15.21
N ASP A 286 12.43 -11.54 14.70
CA ASP A 286 12.36 -10.28 15.45
C ASP A 286 11.39 -9.31 14.75
N SER A 287 11.28 -8.06 15.21
CA SER A 287 10.37 -7.06 14.64
C SER A 287 10.98 -6.24 13.48
N THR A 288 12.19 -6.59 13.01
CA THR A 288 12.84 -5.86 11.91
C THR A 288 12.15 -6.03 10.55
N LEU A 289 12.31 -5.06 9.67
CA LEU A 289 11.53 -4.92 8.44
C LEU A 289 12.27 -5.36 7.18
N GLN A 290 13.61 -5.16 7.13
CA GLN A 290 14.38 -5.10 5.90
C GLN A 290 14.27 -6.34 5.03
N ASP A 291 14.24 -7.51 5.64
CA ASP A 291 14.24 -8.80 4.95
C ASP A 291 12.83 -9.36 4.70
N GLN A 292 11.81 -8.79 5.32
CA GLN A 292 10.48 -9.40 5.33
C GLN A 292 9.80 -9.44 3.95
N PRO A 293 9.92 -8.44 3.07
CA PRO A 293 9.43 -8.57 1.71
C PRO A 293 10.08 -9.72 0.95
N ALA A 294 11.41 -9.86 1.06
CA ALA A 294 12.13 -10.96 0.42
C ALA A 294 11.70 -12.33 0.96
N ASN A 295 11.60 -12.47 2.30
CA ASN A 295 11.13 -13.68 2.93
C ASN A 295 9.73 -14.07 2.47
N ALA A 296 8.82 -13.09 2.35
CA ALA A 296 7.47 -13.31 1.89
C ALA A 296 7.42 -13.73 0.40
N ILE A 297 8.23 -13.10 -0.47
CA ILE A 297 8.37 -13.49 -1.88
C ILE A 297 8.89 -14.93 -1.98
N LEU A 298 9.93 -15.29 -1.23
CA LEU A 298 10.45 -16.66 -1.20
C LEU A 298 9.39 -17.68 -0.78
N ALA A 299 8.58 -17.34 0.24
CA ALA A 299 7.48 -18.18 0.69
C ALA A 299 6.36 -18.31 -0.36
N ALA A 300 6.04 -17.22 -1.08
CA ALA A 300 5.07 -17.24 -2.16
C ALA A 300 5.58 -18.06 -3.35
N CYS A 301 6.82 -17.86 -3.77
CA CYS A 301 7.45 -18.63 -4.85
C CYS A 301 7.49 -20.12 -4.55
N ALA A 302 7.82 -20.51 -3.31
CA ALA A 302 7.82 -21.92 -2.90
C ALA A 302 6.43 -22.57 -3.00
N LYS A 303 5.37 -21.84 -2.64
CA LYS A 303 3.97 -22.32 -2.81
C LYS A 303 3.53 -22.38 -4.27
N GLU A 304 4.01 -21.44 -5.08
CA GLU A 304 3.71 -21.38 -6.52
C GLU A 304 4.50 -22.41 -7.33
N GLY A 305 5.57 -22.97 -6.75
CA GLY A 305 6.46 -23.93 -7.43
C GLY A 305 7.43 -23.27 -8.40
N ILE A 306 7.78 -21.99 -8.17
CA ILE A 306 8.74 -21.22 -8.96
C ILE A 306 9.87 -20.67 -8.10
N THR A 307 10.88 -20.12 -8.74
CA THR A 307 11.99 -19.39 -8.09
C THR A 307 11.83 -17.88 -8.31
N PRO A 308 12.47 -17.01 -7.50
CA PRO A 308 12.46 -15.58 -7.74
C PRO A 308 13.02 -15.17 -9.11
N ALA A 309 13.93 -15.96 -9.70
CA ALA A 309 14.51 -15.69 -11.02
C ALA A 309 13.47 -15.81 -12.16
N GLU A 310 12.36 -16.48 -11.93
CA GLU A 310 11.26 -16.63 -12.89
C GLU A 310 10.23 -15.51 -12.80
N LEU A 311 10.39 -14.57 -11.87
CA LEU A 311 9.60 -13.35 -11.83
C LEU A 311 10.14 -12.35 -12.85
N ASP A 312 9.24 -11.72 -13.62
CA ASP A 312 9.60 -10.70 -14.59
C ASP A 312 9.80 -9.34 -13.93
N LEU A 313 8.94 -9.00 -12.95
CA LEU A 313 8.99 -7.79 -12.17
C LEU A 313 8.66 -8.05 -10.69
N ILE A 314 9.21 -7.19 -9.82
CA ILE A 314 8.89 -7.18 -8.39
C ILE A 314 8.53 -5.75 -7.97
N GLU A 315 7.45 -5.61 -7.21
CA GLU A 315 7.11 -4.40 -6.44
C GLU A 315 7.36 -4.66 -4.95
N ILE A 316 8.29 -3.92 -4.36
CA ILE A 316 8.56 -3.92 -2.91
C ILE A 316 8.15 -2.56 -2.36
N ASN A 317 7.26 -2.54 -1.36
CA ASN A 317 6.88 -1.28 -0.73
C ASN A 317 8.08 -0.64 -0.02
N GLU A 318 8.39 0.59 -0.39
CA GLU A 318 9.55 1.35 0.09
C GLU A 318 9.24 2.05 1.42
N ALA A 319 8.90 1.29 2.48
CA ALA A 319 8.70 1.90 3.80
C ALA A 319 9.93 2.72 4.22
N PHE A 320 11.11 2.17 3.95
CA PHE A 320 12.42 2.81 4.00
C PHE A 320 13.26 2.31 2.81
N ALA A 321 14.20 3.10 2.33
CA ALA A 321 15.12 2.69 1.26
C ALA A 321 15.90 1.41 1.66
N ALA A 322 16.25 1.29 2.93
CA ALA A 322 16.92 0.11 3.48
C ALA A 322 16.13 -1.19 3.26
N VAL A 323 14.79 -1.15 3.29
CA VAL A 323 13.93 -2.31 3.02
C VAL A 323 14.07 -2.76 1.56
N GLY A 324 14.03 -1.81 0.62
CA GLY A 324 14.22 -2.10 -0.80
C GLY A 324 15.61 -2.65 -1.11
N VAL A 325 16.65 -2.01 -0.56
CA VAL A 325 18.06 -2.44 -0.72
C VAL A 325 18.29 -3.85 -0.18
N SER A 326 17.91 -4.10 1.10
CA SER A 326 18.14 -5.40 1.75
C SER A 326 17.34 -6.51 1.10
N SER A 327 16.07 -6.30 0.82
CA SER A 327 15.22 -7.31 0.19
C SER A 327 15.69 -7.67 -1.22
N THR A 328 16.06 -6.69 -2.05
CA THR A 328 16.60 -6.94 -3.39
C THR A 328 17.91 -7.73 -3.33
N ARG A 329 18.81 -7.33 -2.41
CA ARG A 329 20.07 -8.03 -2.15
C ARG A 329 19.84 -9.47 -1.70
N LYS A 330 18.93 -9.71 -0.78
CA LYS A 330 18.60 -11.04 -0.24
C LYS A 330 18.02 -11.97 -1.31
N LEU A 331 17.18 -11.45 -2.20
CA LEU A 331 16.64 -12.20 -3.33
C LEU A 331 17.69 -12.50 -4.41
N GLY A 332 18.82 -11.80 -4.42
CA GLY A 332 19.79 -11.84 -5.54
C GLY A 332 19.15 -11.39 -6.85
N TYR A 333 18.20 -10.46 -6.79
CA TYR A 333 17.39 -10.04 -7.93
C TYR A 333 17.93 -8.77 -8.58
N ASP A 334 17.63 -8.58 -9.86
CA ASP A 334 18.06 -7.41 -10.63
C ASP A 334 17.35 -6.14 -10.13
N PRO A 335 18.08 -5.14 -9.58
CA PRO A 335 17.48 -3.90 -9.10
C PRO A 335 16.71 -3.11 -10.16
N GLU A 336 17.05 -3.28 -11.45
CA GLU A 336 16.36 -2.61 -12.55
C GLU A 336 14.97 -3.19 -12.83
N LYS A 337 14.63 -4.34 -12.25
CA LYS A 337 13.33 -4.99 -12.32
C LYS A 337 12.51 -4.82 -11.04
N VAL A 338 13.00 -4.03 -10.08
CA VAL A 338 12.31 -3.72 -8.82
C VAL A 338 11.81 -2.27 -8.87
N ASN A 339 10.52 -2.07 -8.58
CA ASN A 339 9.90 -0.74 -8.51
C ASN A 339 10.23 0.13 -9.72
N VAL A 340 10.00 -0.42 -10.90
CA VAL A 340 10.43 0.18 -12.18
C VAL A 340 9.85 1.57 -12.46
N ASN A 341 8.75 1.91 -11.79
CA ASN A 341 8.07 3.21 -11.90
C ASN A 341 8.08 4.00 -10.58
N GLY A 342 9.07 3.74 -9.70
CA GLY A 342 9.16 4.34 -8.37
C GLY A 342 8.25 3.67 -7.35
N GLY A 343 8.32 4.13 -6.11
CA GLY A 343 7.58 3.51 -4.99
C GLY A 343 7.26 4.49 -3.86
N ALA A 344 7.07 3.97 -2.65
CA ALA A 344 6.51 4.71 -1.53
C ALA A 344 7.37 5.90 -1.05
N ILE A 345 8.67 5.91 -1.30
CA ILE A 345 9.55 7.05 -0.98
C ILE A 345 9.13 8.27 -1.81
N SER A 346 8.86 8.06 -3.09
CA SER A 346 8.47 9.13 -4.01
C SER A 346 6.97 9.37 -4.05
N ILE A 347 6.16 8.31 -4.15
CA ILE A 347 4.71 8.38 -4.32
C ILE A 347 4.03 8.65 -2.97
N GLY A 348 4.49 8.02 -1.89
CA GLY A 348 3.90 8.06 -0.57
C GLY A 348 3.45 6.69 -0.05
N HIS A 349 3.18 6.61 1.27
CA HIS A 349 2.82 5.37 1.97
C HIS A 349 1.56 5.53 2.84
N PRO A 350 0.38 5.68 2.26
CA PRO A 350 -0.86 5.54 3.02
C PRO A 350 -0.95 4.08 3.49
N LEU A 351 -0.78 3.82 4.80
CA LEU A 351 -0.47 2.50 5.35
C LEU A 351 -1.39 1.39 4.84
N GLY A 352 -2.69 1.55 5.05
CA GLY A 352 -3.68 0.55 4.64
C GLY A 352 -3.85 0.39 3.12
N MET A 353 -3.55 1.44 2.34
CA MET A 353 -3.68 1.44 0.88
C MET A 353 -2.55 0.71 0.17
N SER A 354 -1.32 0.82 0.69
CA SER A 354 -0.10 0.59 -0.08
C SER A 354 0.00 -0.79 -0.72
N GLY A 355 -0.46 -1.84 -0.02
CA GLY A 355 -0.45 -3.19 -0.57
C GLY A 355 -1.33 -3.35 -1.82
N ALA A 356 -2.49 -2.70 -1.83
CA ALA A 356 -3.38 -2.72 -3.00
C ALA A 356 -2.81 -1.88 -4.15
N ARG A 357 -2.17 -0.73 -3.83
CA ARG A 357 -1.53 0.13 -4.83
C ARG A 357 -0.44 -0.60 -5.59
N ILE A 358 0.52 -1.19 -4.87
CA ILE A 358 1.67 -1.84 -5.54
C ILE A 358 1.23 -3.06 -6.36
N LEU A 359 0.24 -3.81 -5.90
CA LEU A 359 -0.27 -4.96 -6.64
C LEU A 359 -0.99 -4.53 -7.93
N LEU A 360 -1.86 -3.52 -7.84
CA LEU A 360 -2.54 -2.96 -9.02
C LEU A 360 -1.53 -2.41 -10.02
N HIS A 361 -0.54 -1.63 -9.54
CA HIS A 361 0.51 -1.07 -10.39
C HIS A 361 1.30 -2.16 -11.11
N LEU A 362 1.74 -3.20 -10.37
CA LEU A 362 2.46 -4.34 -10.92
C LEU A 362 1.67 -5.04 -12.03
N ALA A 363 0.36 -5.28 -11.80
CA ALA A 363 -0.51 -5.93 -12.78
C ALA A 363 -0.60 -5.12 -14.07
N LEU A 364 -0.80 -3.80 -13.96
CA LEU A 364 -0.88 -2.91 -15.11
C LEU A 364 0.46 -2.76 -15.83
N GLU A 365 1.57 -2.72 -15.09
CA GLU A 365 2.90 -2.65 -15.71
C GLU A 365 3.25 -3.93 -16.47
N LEU A 366 2.98 -5.10 -15.92
CA LEU A 366 3.15 -6.36 -16.62
C LEU A 366 2.28 -6.41 -17.88
N LYS A 367 1.01 -5.96 -17.81
CA LYS A 367 0.13 -5.88 -18.97
C LYS A 367 0.70 -4.97 -20.08
N ARG A 368 1.26 -3.80 -19.72
CA ARG A 368 1.94 -2.91 -20.69
C ARG A 368 3.15 -3.56 -21.38
N ARG A 369 3.82 -4.47 -20.68
CA ARG A 369 4.98 -5.21 -21.20
C ARG A 369 4.62 -6.46 -22.01
N GLY A 370 3.32 -6.76 -22.12
CA GLY A 370 2.86 -7.92 -22.90
C GLY A 370 2.67 -9.18 -22.05
N GLY A 371 2.49 -9.03 -20.74
CA GLY A 371 2.23 -10.14 -19.82
C GLY A 371 3.42 -10.50 -18.96
N GLY A 372 3.29 -11.57 -18.18
CA GLY A 372 4.37 -12.09 -17.34
C GLY A 372 3.95 -12.44 -15.91
N VAL A 373 4.93 -12.80 -15.09
CA VAL A 373 4.76 -13.18 -13.68
C VAL A 373 5.42 -12.14 -12.79
N GLY A 374 4.72 -11.64 -11.78
CA GLY A 374 5.29 -10.69 -10.84
C GLY A 374 4.91 -10.97 -9.40
N ALA A 375 5.63 -10.38 -8.48
CA ALA A 375 5.36 -10.41 -7.05
C ALA A 375 5.29 -9.00 -6.47
N ALA A 376 4.24 -8.70 -5.71
CA ALA A 376 4.16 -7.52 -4.88
C ALA A 376 4.38 -7.93 -3.42
N ALA A 377 5.22 -7.19 -2.68
CA ALA A 377 5.56 -7.52 -1.30
C ALA A 377 5.76 -6.29 -0.43
N LEU A 378 5.45 -6.44 0.85
CA LEU A 378 5.62 -5.42 1.88
C LEU A 378 6.19 -6.03 3.15
N CYS A 379 6.89 -5.17 3.93
CA CYS A 379 7.08 -5.37 5.36
C CYS A 379 5.91 -4.74 6.13
N GLY A 380 5.65 -5.23 7.32
CA GLY A 380 4.68 -4.66 8.26
C GLY A 380 5.22 -4.60 9.66
N GLY A 381 4.73 -3.67 10.45
CA GLY A 381 5.06 -3.55 11.87
C GLY A 381 4.93 -4.88 12.60
N GLY A 382 5.79 -5.10 13.61
CA GLY A 382 5.90 -6.37 14.32
C GLY A 382 6.65 -7.45 13.53
N GLY A 383 7.52 -7.09 12.60
CA GLY A 383 8.41 -8.00 11.89
C GLY A 383 7.70 -8.98 10.98
N GLN A 384 6.63 -8.56 10.32
CA GLN A 384 5.87 -9.37 9.39
C GLN A 384 6.14 -9.01 7.93
N GLY A 385 5.87 -9.93 7.03
CA GLY A 385 5.92 -9.74 5.58
C GLY A 385 4.81 -10.48 4.86
N ASP A 386 4.19 -9.81 3.89
CA ASP A 386 3.24 -10.43 2.97
C ASP A 386 3.68 -10.19 1.53
N ALA A 387 3.48 -11.20 0.69
CA ALA A 387 3.67 -11.12 -0.76
C ALA A 387 2.51 -11.80 -1.48
N LEU A 388 2.21 -11.33 -2.69
CA LEU A 388 1.24 -11.96 -3.57
C LEU A 388 1.84 -12.05 -4.97
N ILE A 389 1.82 -13.26 -5.54
CA ILE A 389 2.19 -13.51 -6.93
C ILE A 389 0.98 -13.25 -7.81
N ILE A 390 1.20 -12.65 -8.97
CA ILE A 390 0.21 -12.49 -10.03
C ILE A 390 0.78 -12.95 -11.37
N ARG A 391 -0.12 -13.42 -12.24
CA ARG A 391 0.18 -13.79 -13.63
C ARG A 391 -0.68 -12.94 -14.55
N VAL A 392 -0.04 -12.23 -15.45
CA VAL A 392 -0.69 -11.40 -16.46
C VAL A 392 -0.59 -12.11 -17.80
N PRO A 393 -1.73 -12.39 -18.49
CA PRO A 393 -1.73 -13.08 -19.77
C PRO A 393 -1.09 -12.28 -20.89
#